data_e3efe90caf0ea79c728ef8d02a585a31
#
_entry.id   e3efe90caf0ea79c728ef8d02a585a31
#
_cell.length_a   1.000
_cell.length_b   1.000
_cell.length_c   1.000
_cell.angle_alpha   90.00
_cell.angle_beta   90.00
_cell.angle_gamma   90.00
#
_symmetry.space_group_name_H-M   'P 1'
#
loop_
_entity.id
_entity.type
_entity.pdbx_description
1 polymer ?
#
loop_
_entity_poly.entity_id
_entity_poly.type
_entity_poly.pdbx_seq_one_letter_code
_entity_poly.pdbx_strand_id
1 'polypeptide(L)'
;VTGGARASAYGRVATELALYGDLRLRELVDGGEPIGRGIGGRTVRLEVGGTPVFVKQVRLTDLERRAENVHSTANVFGLPAFCQYGYGTPAFGAWRELAVHVMTTNWVLAGDHEGFPLMYHWRVLPGPRQPLPEELADVDGAVAAWGGGSGVRRRIEGLRDSSASLTLFLEHVPQNLHDWLRVQVAAGGDATARALAMVEEELEAGTSFMNARGLLHFDAHFENILTDGRRLFFADFGLALSSRFELGQDEREFFALHRAYDRCYTVTHLVNWLVAELFGHAADQRRAYVRALAEGEGRGGCATGRRGHPRPARADRRSDGRLLACVP
;
A
#
# COMPACT_ATOMS: atom_id res chain seq x y z
N VAL A 1 -4.90 17.46 10.70
CA VAL A 1 -3.68 18.14 11.15
C VAL A 1 -3.22 19.04 10.01
N THR A 2 -2.92 20.32 10.26
CA THR A 2 -2.41 21.24 9.22
C THR A 2 -0.98 20.85 8.81
N GLY A 3 -0.56 21.15 7.57
CA GLY A 3 0.78 20.81 7.06
C GLY A 3 1.92 21.31 7.99
N GLY A 4 1.77 22.46 8.62
CA GLY A 4 2.73 22.97 9.60
C GLY A 4 2.85 22.13 10.89
N ALA A 5 1.76 21.51 11.35
CA ALA A 5 1.79 20.65 12.52
C ALA A 5 2.46 19.29 12.20
N ARG A 6 2.26 18.74 10.99
CA ARG A 6 2.94 17.52 10.53
C ARG A 6 4.45 17.76 10.39
N ALA A 7 4.86 18.87 9.77
CA ALA A 7 6.28 19.23 9.65
C ALA A 7 6.95 19.45 11.02
N SER A 8 6.26 20.08 11.98
CA SER A 8 6.75 20.23 13.35
C SER A 8 6.91 18.89 14.07
N ALA A 9 5.94 17.99 13.94
CA ALA A 9 6.03 16.64 14.50
C ALA A 9 7.20 15.86 13.86
N TYR A 10 7.35 15.97 12.54
CA TYR A 10 8.48 15.38 11.80
C TYR A 10 9.82 15.83 12.41
N GLY A 11 10.04 17.14 12.55
CA GLY A 11 11.30 17.66 13.09
C GLY A 11 11.63 17.13 14.49
N ARG A 12 10.63 17.06 15.38
CA ARG A 12 10.83 16.54 16.75
C ARG A 12 11.14 15.05 16.76
N VAL A 13 10.27 14.23 16.14
CA VAL A 13 10.39 12.77 16.17
C VAL A 13 11.64 12.29 15.41
N ALA A 14 11.90 12.85 14.23
CA ALA A 14 13.09 12.51 13.45
C ALA A 14 14.38 12.83 14.21
N THR A 15 14.44 13.98 14.88
CA THR A 15 15.60 14.37 15.70
C THR A 15 15.79 13.42 16.88
N GLU A 16 14.73 13.11 17.62
CA GLU A 16 14.80 12.21 18.78
C GLU A 16 15.28 10.81 18.38
N LEU A 17 14.70 10.22 17.32
CA LEU A 17 15.09 8.91 16.81
C LEU A 17 16.53 8.89 16.27
N ALA A 18 16.99 9.98 15.64
CA ALA A 18 18.35 10.10 15.12
C ALA A 18 19.41 10.10 16.24
N LEU A 19 19.05 10.55 17.43
CA LEU A 19 19.97 10.57 18.59
C LEU A 19 20.07 9.22 19.30
N TYR A 20 19.20 8.25 18.99
CA TYR A 20 19.24 6.92 19.60
C TYR A 20 20.21 6.00 18.88
N GLY A 21 21.03 5.29 19.63
CA GLY A 21 21.84 4.16 19.12
C GLY A 21 20.97 2.93 18.82
N ASP A 22 21.54 1.98 18.06
CA ASP A 22 20.82 0.78 17.61
C ASP A 22 20.24 -0.07 18.76
N LEU A 23 20.95 -0.16 19.90
CA LEU A 23 20.44 -0.86 21.07
C LEU A 23 19.13 -0.22 21.58
N ARG A 24 19.15 1.10 21.74
CA ARG A 24 17.96 1.85 22.22
C ARG A 24 16.80 1.76 21.23
N LEU A 25 17.06 1.86 19.93
CA LEU A 25 16.01 1.70 18.89
C LEU A 25 15.40 0.29 18.94
N ARG A 26 16.21 -0.76 19.14
CA ARG A 26 15.72 -2.12 19.30
C ARG A 26 14.83 -2.27 20.54
N GLU A 27 15.28 -1.77 21.70
CA GLU A 27 14.48 -1.79 22.92
C GLU A 27 13.11 -1.11 22.73
N LEU A 28 13.08 0.06 22.04
CA LEU A 28 11.84 0.75 21.71
C LEU A 28 10.92 -0.10 20.84
N VAL A 29 11.47 -0.69 19.77
CA VAL A 29 10.69 -1.52 18.84
C VAL A 29 10.20 -2.81 19.52
N ASP A 30 11.03 -3.43 20.35
CA ASP A 30 10.66 -4.65 21.07
C ASP A 30 9.60 -4.40 22.16
N GLY A 31 9.63 -3.21 22.78
CA GLY A 31 8.61 -2.76 23.75
C GLY A 31 7.34 -2.17 23.10
N GLY A 32 7.30 -1.99 21.79
CA GLY A 32 6.14 -1.45 21.08
C GLY A 32 4.94 -2.40 21.08
N GLU A 33 3.74 -1.84 20.97
CA GLU A 33 2.49 -2.59 20.86
C GLU A 33 2.43 -3.30 19.48
N PRO A 34 2.36 -4.63 19.40
CA PRO A 34 2.25 -5.33 18.13
C PRO A 34 0.92 -5.00 17.44
N ILE A 35 0.97 -4.57 16.16
CA ILE A 35 -0.21 -4.33 15.34
C ILE A 35 -0.49 -5.55 14.46
N GLY A 36 0.56 -6.15 13.85
CA GLY A 36 0.41 -7.28 12.98
C GLY A 36 1.73 -7.87 12.49
N ARG A 37 1.60 -8.96 11.74
CA ARG A 37 2.67 -9.59 10.96
C ARG A 37 2.10 -9.96 9.61
N GLY A 38 2.81 -9.68 8.55
CA GLY A 38 2.43 -10.04 7.18
C GLY A 38 3.65 -10.28 6.31
N ILE A 39 3.43 -10.45 5.00
CA ILE A 39 4.50 -10.61 4.00
C ILE A 39 5.46 -9.42 4.07
N GLY A 40 4.96 -8.22 4.32
CA GLY A 40 5.74 -6.99 4.47
C GLY A 40 6.60 -6.91 5.73
N GLY A 41 6.49 -7.86 6.68
CA GLY A 41 7.29 -7.89 7.91
C GLY A 41 6.47 -7.76 9.20
N ARG A 42 7.16 -7.45 10.32
CA ARG A 42 6.54 -7.19 11.63
C ARG A 42 6.21 -5.70 11.74
N THR A 43 5.04 -5.39 12.30
CA THR A 43 4.62 -4.01 12.57
C THR A 43 4.30 -3.81 14.04
N VAL A 44 4.70 -2.65 14.57
CA VAL A 44 4.41 -2.26 15.96
C VAL A 44 4.01 -0.78 16.00
N ARG A 45 3.23 -0.42 17.02
CA ARG A 45 2.96 0.97 17.38
C ARG A 45 3.78 1.32 18.62
N LEU A 46 4.38 2.49 18.61
CA LEU A 46 5.08 3.04 19.76
C LEU A 46 4.87 4.55 19.85
N GLU A 47 5.37 5.17 20.90
CA GLU A 47 5.27 6.61 21.11
C GLU A 47 6.67 7.20 21.26
N VAL A 48 6.93 8.31 20.54
CA VAL A 48 8.18 9.06 20.60
C VAL A 48 7.84 10.53 20.89
N GLY A 49 8.29 11.04 22.03
CA GLY A 49 8.01 12.41 22.44
C GLY A 49 6.53 12.78 22.41
N GLY A 50 5.63 11.88 22.86
CA GLY A 50 4.18 12.07 22.85
C GLY A 50 3.53 11.97 21.44
N THR A 51 4.27 11.52 20.44
CA THR A 51 3.76 11.33 19.07
C THR A 51 3.66 9.83 18.76
N PRO A 52 2.49 9.32 18.33
CA PRO A 52 2.36 7.93 17.91
C PRO A 52 3.13 7.68 16.60
N VAL A 53 3.91 6.60 16.60
CA VAL A 53 4.77 6.19 15.49
C VAL A 53 4.40 4.76 15.09
N PHE A 54 4.17 4.55 13.80
CA PHE A 54 4.05 3.23 13.21
C PHE A 54 5.43 2.74 12.78
N VAL A 55 5.81 1.55 13.20
CA VAL A 55 7.09 0.95 12.83
C VAL A 55 6.86 -0.29 12.00
N LYS A 56 7.51 -0.33 10.84
CA LYS A 56 7.54 -1.49 9.94
C LYS A 56 8.96 -2.05 9.86
N GLN A 57 9.13 -3.34 10.15
CA GLN A 57 10.41 -4.05 10.03
C GLN A 57 10.40 -4.91 8.76
N VAL A 58 11.00 -4.41 7.70
CA VAL A 58 11.13 -5.12 6.40
C VAL A 58 12.39 -6.00 6.45
N ARG A 59 12.27 -7.28 6.10
CA ARG A 59 13.43 -8.18 6.06
C ARG A 59 14.46 -7.69 5.06
N LEU A 60 15.71 -7.65 5.49
CA LEU A 60 16.85 -7.23 4.66
C LEU A 60 17.81 -8.40 4.51
N THR A 61 17.91 -8.93 3.30
CA THR A 61 18.74 -10.09 3.02
C THR A 61 20.24 -9.77 3.05
N ASP A 62 21.07 -10.79 3.22
CA ASP A 62 22.51 -10.60 3.20
C ASP A 62 23.02 -10.10 1.84
N LEU A 63 22.36 -10.45 0.72
CA LEU A 63 22.69 -9.91 -0.60
C LEU A 63 22.44 -8.40 -0.68
N GLU A 64 21.29 -7.93 -0.16
CA GLU A 64 20.97 -6.49 -0.10
C GLU A 64 21.90 -5.70 0.82
N ARG A 65 22.56 -6.36 1.79
CA ARG A 65 23.50 -5.76 2.75
C ARG A 65 24.94 -5.69 2.25
N ARG A 66 25.28 -6.33 1.14
CA ARG A 66 26.62 -6.21 0.56
C ARG A 66 26.91 -4.77 0.17
N ALA A 67 28.15 -4.34 0.33
CA ALA A 67 28.54 -2.94 0.11
C ALA A 67 28.10 -2.39 -1.26
N GLU A 68 28.19 -3.24 -2.31
CA GLU A 68 27.76 -2.90 -3.66
C GLU A 68 26.25 -2.78 -3.86
N ASN A 69 25.45 -3.33 -2.92
CA ASN A 69 23.98 -3.37 -3.03
C ASN A 69 23.26 -2.48 -1.99
N VAL A 70 24.01 -1.88 -1.07
CA VAL A 70 23.41 -0.99 -0.06
C VAL A 70 22.77 0.21 -0.77
N HIS A 71 21.48 0.47 -0.49
CA HIS A 71 20.64 1.49 -1.12
C HIS A 71 20.42 1.30 -2.63
N SER A 72 20.87 0.20 -3.24
CA SER A 72 20.60 -0.05 -4.65
C SER A 72 19.11 -0.34 -4.87
N THR A 73 18.52 0.32 -5.85
CA THR A 73 17.18 0.06 -6.34
C THR A 73 17.15 -0.89 -7.55
N ALA A 74 18.32 -1.42 -7.94
CA ALA A 74 18.44 -2.42 -8.99
C ALA A 74 17.75 -3.75 -8.60
N ASN A 75 17.38 -4.52 -9.60
CA ASN A 75 16.85 -5.86 -9.43
C ASN A 75 17.98 -6.87 -9.15
N VAL A 76 18.57 -6.78 -7.95
CA VAL A 76 19.78 -7.56 -7.57
C VAL A 76 19.57 -9.08 -7.57
N PHE A 77 18.34 -9.55 -7.51
CA PHE A 77 18.00 -10.97 -7.57
C PHE A 77 17.72 -11.47 -8.99
N GLY A 78 17.50 -10.56 -9.96
CA GLY A 78 17.07 -10.90 -11.30
C GLY A 78 15.66 -11.48 -11.34
N LEU A 79 14.74 -10.85 -10.59
CA LEU A 79 13.34 -11.27 -10.54
C LEU A 79 12.62 -10.90 -11.84
N PRO A 80 11.68 -11.74 -12.34
CA PRO A 80 10.79 -11.32 -13.41
C PRO A 80 9.98 -10.09 -13.06
N ALA A 81 9.74 -9.18 -14.01
CA ALA A 81 9.00 -7.95 -13.75
C ALA A 81 7.57 -8.18 -13.23
N PHE A 82 6.94 -9.29 -13.58
CA PHE A 82 5.61 -9.65 -13.07
C PHE A 82 5.58 -9.99 -11.56
N CYS A 83 6.74 -10.12 -10.89
CA CYS A 83 6.80 -10.17 -9.42
C CYS A 83 6.35 -8.86 -8.75
N GLN A 84 6.04 -7.81 -9.54
CA GLN A 84 5.34 -6.61 -9.05
C GLN A 84 3.86 -6.85 -8.75
N TYR A 85 3.27 -7.92 -9.27
CA TYR A 85 1.86 -8.20 -9.02
C TYR A 85 1.62 -8.93 -7.71
N GLY A 86 0.82 -8.34 -6.86
CA GLY A 86 -0.07 -8.98 -5.92
C GLY A 86 0.51 -9.80 -4.80
N TYR A 87 -0.42 -10.49 -4.20
CA TYR A 87 -0.29 -11.29 -3.00
C TYR A 87 0.66 -12.48 -3.16
N GLY A 88 1.51 -12.70 -2.16
CA GLY A 88 2.44 -13.84 -2.14
C GLY A 88 3.72 -13.63 -2.95
N THR A 89 3.95 -12.44 -3.50
CA THR A 89 5.20 -12.13 -4.21
C THR A 89 6.39 -12.06 -3.25
N PRO A 90 7.60 -12.48 -3.69
CA PRO A 90 8.82 -12.29 -2.90
C PRO A 90 9.28 -10.83 -2.81
N ALA A 91 8.65 -9.89 -3.54
CA ALA A 91 8.98 -8.47 -3.68
C ALA A 91 10.45 -8.21 -4.09
N PHE A 92 10.75 -7.00 -4.58
CA PHE A 92 12.06 -6.69 -5.19
C PHE A 92 13.14 -6.28 -4.17
N GLY A 93 12.76 -5.84 -2.99
CA GLY A 93 13.71 -5.55 -1.93
C GLY A 93 13.39 -4.35 -1.07
N ALA A 94 14.00 -4.34 0.12
CA ALA A 94 13.77 -3.33 1.14
C ALA A 94 14.28 -1.92 0.72
N TRP A 95 15.31 -1.86 -0.10
CA TRP A 95 15.86 -0.57 -0.55
C TRP A 95 14.94 0.18 -1.50
N ARG A 96 14.14 -0.53 -2.32
CA ARG A 96 13.11 0.11 -3.13
C ARG A 96 12.00 0.73 -2.27
N GLU A 97 11.55 0.02 -1.25
CA GLU A 97 10.55 0.54 -0.31
C GLU A 97 11.08 1.77 0.44
N LEU A 98 12.33 1.73 0.92
CA LEU A 98 12.98 2.89 1.53
C LEU A 98 13.04 4.09 0.57
N ALA A 99 13.48 3.87 -0.67
CA ALA A 99 13.60 4.93 -1.67
C ALA A 99 12.24 5.62 -1.92
N VAL A 100 11.14 4.87 -1.96
CA VAL A 100 9.80 5.46 -2.10
C VAL A 100 9.41 6.25 -0.86
N HIS A 101 9.65 5.73 0.34
CA HIS A 101 9.37 6.49 1.57
C HIS A 101 10.18 7.80 1.65
N VAL A 102 11.43 7.80 1.17
CA VAL A 102 12.22 9.05 1.05
C VAL A 102 11.57 10.02 0.07
N MET A 103 11.18 9.55 -1.12
CA MET A 103 10.54 10.41 -2.13
C MET A 103 9.23 11.00 -1.62
N THR A 104 8.35 10.17 -1.08
CA THR A 104 7.02 10.58 -0.62
C THR A 104 7.10 11.53 0.57
N THR A 105 8.00 11.27 1.52
CA THR A 105 8.26 12.20 2.64
C THR A 105 8.73 13.57 2.15
N ASN A 106 9.64 13.59 1.17
CA ASN A 106 10.13 14.86 0.60
C ASN A 106 9.01 15.61 -0.11
N TRP A 107 8.11 14.95 -0.83
CA TRP A 107 6.95 15.60 -1.44
C TRP A 107 6.00 16.21 -0.41
N VAL A 108 5.74 15.51 0.71
CA VAL A 108 4.93 16.06 1.80
C VAL A 108 5.60 17.28 2.43
N LEU A 109 6.90 17.19 2.74
CA LEU A 109 7.63 18.29 3.37
C LEU A 109 7.79 19.52 2.45
N ALA A 110 7.87 19.31 1.13
CA ALA A 110 7.88 20.36 0.13
C ALA A 110 6.48 20.99 -0.09
N GLY A 111 5.41 20.37 0.42
CA GLY A 111 4.03 20.80 0.17
C GLY A 111 3.50 20.43 -1.21
N ASP A 112 4.18 19.53 -1.93
CA ASP A 112 3.78 19.09 -3.27
C ASP A 112 2.50 18.23 -3.24
N HIS A 113 2.38 17.33 -2.26
CA HIS A 113 1.21 16.48 -2.04
C HIS A 113 1.22 15.88 -0.62
N GLU A 114 0.14 16.02 0.11
CA GLU A 114 0.05 15.62 1.52
C GLU A 114 -0.43 14.17 1.74
N GLY A 115 -0.79 13.44 0.69
CA GLY A 115 -1.42 12.11 0.72
C GLY A 115 -0.45 10.95 0.95
N PHE A 116 0.59 11.13 1.76
CA PHE A 116 1.53 10.08 2.16
C PHE A 116 1.88 10.19 3.64
N PRO A 117 2.06 9.06 4.36
CA PRO A 117 2.65 9.09 5.69
C PRO A 117 4.11 9.60 5.64
N LEU A 118 4.48 10.42 6.61
CA LEU A 118 5.87 10.85 6.78
C LEU A 118 6.73 9.70 7.30
N MET A 119 7.91 9.50 6.74
CA MET A 119 8.94 8.66 7.34
C MET A 119 9.84 9.52 8.22
N TYR A 120 9.72 9.38 9.53
CA TYR A 120 10.50 10.12 10.51
C TYR A 120 11.97 9.66 10.55
N HIS A 121 12.18 8.35 10.46
CA HIS A 121 13.52 7.76 10.55
C HIS A 121 13.54 6.36 9.94
N TRP A 122 14.73 5.87 9.65
CA TRP A 122 14.95 4.46 9.32
C TRP A 122 16.29 3.98 9.87
N ARG A 123 16.42 2.68 10.12
CA ARG A 123 17.66 2.07 10.57
C ARG A 123 17.72 0.60 10.14
N VAL A 124 18.91 0.13 9.79
CA VAL A 124 19.15 -1.31 9.65
C VAL A 124 19.46 -1.86 11.04
N LEU A 125 18.57 -2.68 11.56
CA LEU A 125 18.73 -3.30 12.87
C LEU A 125 18.96 -4.81 12.73
N PRO A 126 19.93 -5.40 13.47
CA PRO A 126 20.07 -6.84 13.54
C PRO A 126 18.87 -7.45 14.27
N GLY A 127 18.48 -8.65 13.85
CA GLY A 127 17.36 -9.38 14.45
C GLY A 127 17.51 -10.89 14.26
N PRO A 128 16.71 -11.69 14.99
CA PRO A 128 16.71 -13.13 14.80
C PRO A 128 16.13 -13.50 13.45
N ARG A 129 16.60 -14.63 12.89
CA ARG A 129 15.94 -15.26 11.73
C ARG A 129 14.49 -15.56 12.09
N GLN A 130 13.59 -15.30 11.17
CA GLN A 130 12.16 -15.54 11.37
C GLN A 130 11.64 -16.51 10.31
N PRO A 131 10.62 -17.33 10.63
CA PRO A 131 9.94 -18.15 9.64
C PRO A 131 9.48 -17.33 8.47
N LEU A 132 9.48 -17.90 7.26
CA LEU A 132 8.87 -17.26 6.10
C LEU A 132 7.38 -17.01 6.37
N PRO A 133 6.78 -15.98 5.73
CA PRO A 133 5.34 -15.86 5.66
C PRO A 133 4.71 -17.12 5.07
N GLU A 134 3.45 -17.39 5.41
CA GLU A 134 2.74 -18.60 4.99
C GLU A 134 2.77 -18.79 3.46
N GLU A 135 2.63 -17.69 2.73
CA GLU A 135 2.60 -17.66 1.26
C GLU A 135 3.94 -18.06 0.60
N LEU A 136 5.04 -17.96 1.34
CA LEU A 136 6.38 -18.31 0.89
C LEU A 136 6.95 -19.55 1.64
N ALA A 137 6.18 -20.15 2.54
CA ALA A 137 6.65 -21.23 3.40
C ALA A 137 6.96 -22.50 2.58
N ASP A 138 6.14 -22.82 1.58
CA ASP A 138 6.45 -23.78 0.54
C ASP A 138 7.32 -23.13 -0.54
N VAL A 139 8.64 -23.17 -0.34
CA VAL A 139 9.60 -22.51 -1.23
C VAL A 139 9.51 -23.03 -2.66
N ASP A 140 9.33 -24.33 -2.86
CA ASP A 140 9.28 -24.93 -4.20
C ASP A 140 8.00 -24.54 -4.93
N GLY A 141 6.85 -24.58 -4.24
CA GLY A 141 5.58 -24.12 -4.75
C GLY A 141 5.60 -22.63 -5.07
N ALA A 142 6.13 -21.79 -4.18
CA ALA A 142 6.27 -20.35 -4.40
C ALA A 142 7.20 -20.04 -5.59
N VAL A 143 8.34 -20.73 -5.71
CA VAL A 143 9.24 -20.59 -6.87
C VAL A 143 8.53 -20.94 -8.16
N ALA A 144 7.79 -22.06 -8.20
CA ALA A 144 7.04 -22.47 -9.38
C ALA A 144 5.96 -21.44 -9.77
N ALA A 145 5.21 -20.92 -8.79
CA ALA A 145 4.17 -19.90 -9.00
C ALA A 145 4.74 -18.60 -9.58
N TRP A 146 5.96 -18.22 -9.20
CA TRP A 146 6.63 -16.99 -9.63
C TRP A 146 7.63 -17.22 -10.78
N GLY A 147 7.40 -18.20 -11.65
CA GLY A 147 8.12 -18.40 -12.91
C GLY A 147 9.31 -19.34 -12.84
N GLY A 148 9.56 -20.04 -11.72
CA GLY A 148 10.53 -21.13 -11.63
C GLY A 148 12.01 -20.72 -11.66
N GLY A 149 12.32 -19.43 -11.66
CA GLY A 149 13.68 -18.92 -11.84
C GLY A 149 14.58 -19.05 -10.60
N SER A 150 15.89 -19.21 -10.81
CA SER A 150 16.89 -19.24 -9.72
C SER A 150 16.93 -17.92 -8.92
N GLY A 151 16.56 -16.78 -9.55
CA GLY A 151 16.45 -15.49 -8.89
C GLY A 151 15.36 -15.46 -7.83
N VAL A 152 14.17 -15.98 -8.16
CA VAL A 152 13.04 -16.10 -7.23
C VAL A 152 13.44 -16.99 -6.04
N ARG A 153 14.06 -18.14 -6.29
CA ARG A 153 14.55 -19.02 -5.22
C ARG A 153 15.54 -18.30 -4.31
N ARG A 154 16.59 -17.67 -4.89
CA ARG A 154 17.59 -16.93 -4.10
C ARG A 154 16.94 -15.83 -3.25
N ARG A 155 15.90 -15.15 -3.77
CA ARG A 155 15.19 -14.12 -3.02
C ARG A 155 14.45 -14.73 -1.82
N ILE A 156 13.67 -15.79 -2.02
CA ILE A 156 12.88 -16.44 -0.95
C ILE A 156 13.82 -17.05 0.12
N GLU A 157 14.86 -17.74 -0.30
CA GLU A 157 15.85 -18.30 0.64
C GLU A 157 16.59 -17.19 1.39
N GLY A 158 16.96 -16.10 0.72
CA GLY A 158 17.55 -14.92 1.35
C GLY A 158 16.64 -14.27 2.39
N LEU A 159 15.32 -14.23 2.15
CA LEU A 159 14.35 -13.75 3.15
C LEU A 159 14.29 -14.69 4.38
N ARG A 160 14.34 -16.02 4.16
CA ARG A 160 14.37 -17.01 5.24
C ARG A 160 15.61 -16.84 6.13
N ASP A 161 16.75 -16.62 5.49
CA ASP A 161 18.04 -16.59 6.16
C ASP A 161 18.43 -15.19 6.68
N SER A 162 17.60 -14.18 6.42
CA SER A 162 17.89 -12.80 6.83
C SER A 162 18.03 -12.67 8.36
N SER A 163 19.11 -11.99 8.79
CA SER A 163 19.45 -11.70 10.19
C SER A 163 19.39 -10.21 10.53
N ALA A 164 18.78 -9.42 9.65
CA ALA A 164 18.58 -7.99 9.84
C ALA A 164 17.25 -7.54 9.21
N SER A 165 16.76 -6.41 9.66
CA SER A 165 15.63 -5.71 9.05
C SER A 165 15.96 -4.26 8.76
N LEU A 166 15.41 -3.74 7.67
CA LEU A 166 15.22 -2.32 7.50
C LEU A 166 14.00 -1.93 8.36
N THR A 167 14.25 -1.15 9.39
CA THR A 167 13.23 -0.68 10.33
C THR A 167 12.83 0.74 9.96
N LEU A 168 11.59 0.93 9.54
CA LEU A 168 11.01 2.20 9.12
C LEU A 168 10.16 2.76 10.26
N PHE A 169 10.38 4.00 10.66
CA PHE A 169 9.59 4.74 11.66
C PHE A 169 8.72 5.75 10.94
N LEU A 170 7.43 5.47 10.85
CA LEU A 170 6.48 6.18 10.00
C LEU A 170 5.44 6.92 10.82
N GLU A 171 4.84 7.94 10.23
CA GLU A 171 3.67 8.60 10.77
C GLU A 171 2.53 7.60 10.97
N HIS A 172 1.97 7.58 12.17
CA HIS A 172 0.82 6.74 12.46
C HIS A 172 -0.45 7.43 11.96
N VAL A 173 -1.12 6.81 10.99
CA VAL A 173 -2.45 7.19 10.52
C VAL A 173 -3.47 6.22 11.12
N PRO A 174 -4.57 6.71 11.74
CA PRO A 174 -5.36 5.90 12.69
C PRO A 174 -6.17 4.77 12.07
N GLN A 175 -6.56 4.87 10.80
CA GLN A 175 -7.50 3.93 10.17
C GLN A 175 -7.08 3.62 8.74
N ASN A 176 -7.37 2.40 8.27
CA ASN A 176 -7.35 2.09 6.85
C ASN A 176 -8.67 2.53 6.18
N LEU A 177 -8.64 2.71 4.87
CA LEU A 177 -9.79 3.15 4.10
C LEU A 177 -10.92 2.11 4.12
N HIS A 178 -10.58 0.81 4.12
CA HIS A 178 -11.57 -0.27 4.12
C HIS A 178 -12.52 -0.17 5.33
N ASP A 179 -11.94 -0.09 6.54
CA ASP A 179 -12.72 -0.06 7.78
C ASP A 179 -13.43 1.28 7.97
N TRP A 180 -12.74 2.38 7.66
CA TRP A 180 -13.34 3.70 7.74
C TRP A 180 -14.55 3.86 6.81
N LEU A 181 -14.41 3.45 5.55
CA LEU A 181 -15.49 3.58 4.55
C LEU A 181 -16.68 2.69 4.90
N ARG A 182 -16.45 1.50 5.47
CA ARG A 182 -17.54 0.64 5.99
C ARG A 182 -18.39 1.37 7.02
N VAL A 183 -17.77 2.09 7.95
CA VAL A 183 -18.50 2.89 8.96
C VAL A 183 -19.31 4.00 8.30
N GLN A 184 -18.74 4.71 7.30
CA GLN A 184 -19.45 5.78 6.60
C GLN A 184 -20.63 5.26 5.78
N VAL A 185 -20.46 4.12 5.11
CA VAL A 185 -21.55 3.48 4.34
C VAL A 185 -22.66 2.97 5.27
N ALA A 186 -22.32 2.39 6.42
CA ALA A 186 -23.29 1.94 7.40
C ALA A 186 -24.10 3.10 8.02
N ALA A 187 -23.52 4.29 8.13
CA ALA A 187 -24.21 5.50 8.59
C ALA A 187 -25.25 6.03 7.59
N GLY A 188 -25.11 5.71 6.30
CA GLY A 188 -26.07 6.05 5.24
C GLY A 188 -26.14 7.54 4.89
N GLY A 189 -27.06 7.86 3.96
CA GLY A 189 -27.40 9.24 3.61
C GLY A 189 -26.21 10.13 3.24
N ASP A 190 -26.18 11.34 3.81
CA ASP A 190 -25.16 12.35 3.54
C ASP A 190 -23.74 11.93 3.97
N ALA A 191 -23.60 11.07 4.98
CA ALA A 191 -22.29 10.57 5.41
C ALA A 191 -21.64 9.73 4.32
N THR A 192 -22.40 8.79 3.75
CA THR A 192 -21.96 7.98 2.62
C THR A 192 -21.61 8.83 1.41
N ALA A 193 -22.49 9.78 1.04
CA ALA A 193 -22.28 10.63 -0.12
C ALA A 193 -20.98 11.47 -0.01
N ARG A 194 -20.74 12.10 1.15
CA ARG A 194 -19.52 12.87 1.39
C ARG A 194 -18.27 11.99 1.41
N ALA A 195 -18.36 10.80 2.04
CA ALA A 195 -17.24 9.88 2.10
C ALA A 195 -16.84 9.40 0.71
N LEU A 196 -17.81 8.99 -0.12
CA LEU A 196 -17.53 8.55 -1.49
C LEU A 196 -16.95 9.66 -2.36
N ALA A 197 -17.50 10.88 -2.28
CA ALA A 197 -16.98 12.02 -3.03
C ALA A 197 -15.51 12.30 -2.66
N MET A 198 -15.17 12.30 -1.36
CA MET A 198 -13.79 12.49 -0.90
C MET A 198 -12.89 11.35 -1.37
N VAL A 199 -13.35 10.10 -1.28
CA VAL A 199 -12.55 8.93 -1.70
C VAL A 199 -12.26 8.97 -3.21
N GLU A 200 -13.25 9.26 -4.06
CA GLU A 200 -13.07 9.37 -5.51
C GLU A 200 -12.06 10.48 -5.87
N GLU A 201 -12.20 11.67 -5.28
CA GLU A 201 -11.32 12.80 -5.51
C GLU A 201 -9.88 12.49 -5.09
N GLU A 202 -9.70 11.97 -3.88
CA GLU A 202 -8.38 11.69 -3.30
C GLU A 202 -7.68 10.50 -3.99
N LEU A 203 -8.41 9.46 -4.42
CA LEU A 203 -7.85 8.34 -5.20
C LEU A 203 -7.35 8.84 -6.57
N GLU A 204 -8.13 9.66 -7.27
CA GLU A 204 -7.71 10.23 -8.56
C GLU A 204 -6.52 11.18 -8.39
N ALA A 205 -6.55 12.07 -7.40
CA ALA A 205 -5.47 13.01 -7.14
C ALA A 205 -4.16 12.29 -6.79
N GLY A 206 -4.21 11.33 -5.86
CA GLY A 206 -3.02 10.61 -5.39
C GLY A 206 -2.39 9.73 -6.48
N THR A 207 -3.20 8.94 -7.20
CA THR A 207 -2.69 8.09 -8.29
C THR A 207 -2.16 8.90 -9.47
N SER A 208 -2.82 10.01 -9.82
CA SER A 208 -2.35 10.94 -10.87
C SER A 208 -1.04 11.63 -10.47
N PHE A 209 -0.92 12.07 -9.20
CA PHE A 209 0.30 12.67 -8.68
C PHE A 209 1.48 11.69 -8.72
N MET A 210 1.31 10.47 -8.21
CA MET A 210 2.34 9.43 -8.25
C MET A 210 2.79 9.14 -9.68
N ASN A 211 1.84 8.92 -10.58
CA ASN A 211 2.12 8.62 -11.99
C ASN A 211 2.89 9.78 -12.67
N ALA A 212 2.48 11.03 -12.46
CA ALA A 212 3.18 12.21 -13.01
C ALA A 212 4.63 12.32 -12.50
N ARG A 213 4.92 11.80 -11.29
CA ARG A 213 6.27 11.75 -10.69
C ARG A 213 7.02 10.46 -11.02
N GLY A 214 6.48 9.59 -11.87
CA GLY A 214 7.09 8.33 -12.28
C GLY A 214 7.11 7.27 -11.20
N LEU A 215 6.09 7.23 -10.34
CA LEU A 215 5.87 6.23 -9.32
C LEU A 215 4.58 5.47 -9.59
N LEU A 216 4.63 4.13 -9.51
CA LEU A 216 3.48 3.23 -9.48
C LEU A 216 3.49 2.47 -8.17
N HIS A 217 2.34 2.38 -7.51
CA HIS A 217 2.19 1.74 -6.20
C HIS A 217 2.08 0.23 -6.30
N PHE A 218 1.35 -0.26 -7.30
CA PHE A 218 1.04 -1.67 -7.59
C PHE A 218 0.20 -2.41 -6.54
N ASP A 219 0.03 -1.87 -5.33
CA ASP A 219 -0.69 -2.52 -4.23
C ASP A 219 -1.61 -1.55 -3.46
N ALA A 220 -2.22 -0.59 -4.17
CA ALA A 220 -3.09 0.44 -3.61
C ALA A 220 -4.51 -0.07 -3.27
N HIS A 221 -4.61 -1.21 -2.55
CA HIS A 221 -5.88 -1.68 -2.00
C HIS A 221 -6.26 -0.91 -0.72
N PHE A 222 -7.52 -1.00 -0.29
CA PHE A 222 -8.04 -0.13 0.77
C PHE A 222 -7.45 -0.39 2.18
N GLU A 223 -6.77 -1.50 2.39
CA GLU A 223 -6.01 -1.75 3.63
C GLU A 223 -4.63 -1.07 3.61
N ASN A 224 -4.07 -0.80 2.40
CA ASN A 224 -2.83 -0.04 2.19
C ASN A 224 -3.06 1.46 1.96
N ILE A 225 -4.32 1.89 1.86
CA ILE A 225 -4.70 3.29 1.85
C ILE A 225 -5.25 3.65 3.22
N LEU A 226 -4.63 4.61 3.89
CA LEU A 226 -5.01 5.05 5.23
C LEU A 226 -5.81 6.34 5.16
N THR A 227 -6.49 6.70 6.25
CA THR A 227 -7.25 7.96 6.33
C THR A 227 -7.32 8.52 7.74
N ASP A 228 -7.37 9.85 7.83
CA ASP A 228 -7.71 10.61 9.03
C ASP A 228 -9.18 11.08 9.01
N GLY A 229 -9.98 10.60 8.04
CA GLY A 229 -11.36 10.99 7.79
C GLY A 229 -11.53 12.26 6.97
N ARG A 230 -10.44 12.89 6.51
CA ARG A 230 -10.43 14.12 5.71
C ARG A 230 -9.68 13.99 4.40
N ARG A 231 -8.68 13.09 4.35
CA ARG A 231 -7.84 12.79 3.19
C ARG A 231 -7.40 11.34 3.22
N LEU A 232 -6.85 10.89 2.11
CA LEU A 232 -6.24 9.60 1.97
C LEU A 232 -4.70 9.68 2.06
N PHE A 233 -4.09 8.59 2.54
CA PHE A 233 -2.64 8.42 2.62
C PHE A 233 -2.27 7.09 1.98
N PHE A 234 -1.54 7.11 0.87
CA PHE A 234 -1.02 5.91 0.23
C PHE A 234 0.18 5.40 1.03
N ALA A 235 0.11 4.16 1.48
CA ALA A 235 1.09 3.53 2.38
C ALA A 235 1.42 2.12 1.88
N ASP A 236 2.45 1.51 2.47
CA ASP A 236 2.99 0.19 2.08
C ASP A 236 3.51 0.13 0.65
N PHE A 237 4.74 0.61 0.46
CA PHE A 237 5.38 0.66 -0.85
C PHE A 237 6.23 -0.58 -1.17
N GLY A 238 5.97 -1.72 -0.53
CA GLY A 238 6.72 -2.96 -0.74
C GLY A 238 6.70 -3.48 -2.18
N LEU A 239 5.67 -3.12 -2.97
CA LEU A 239 5.54 -3.44 -4.39
C LEU A 239 5.69 -2.24 -5.32
N ALA A 240 6.06 -1.08 -4.81
CA ALA A 240 6.14 0.11 -5.65
C ALA A 240 7.29 0.04 -6.67
N LEU A 241 7.02 0.58 -7.87
CA LEU A 241 7.98 0.70 -8.96
C LEU A 241 8.12 2.16 -9.38
N SER A 242 9.36 2.66 -9.44
CA SER A 242 9.62 4.02 -9.89
C SER A 242 10.50 4.04 -11.13
N SER A 243 10.16 4.92 -12.08
CA SER A 243 11.02 5.20 -13.24
C SER A 243 12.38 5.81 -12.86
N ARG A 244 12.55 6.21 -11.60
CA ARG A 244 13.79 6.75 -11.03
C ARG A 244 14.70 5.68 -10.43
N PHE A 245 14.24 4.43 -10.35
CA PHE A 245 15.04 3.31 -9.90
C PHE A 245 16.09 2.91 -10.95
N GLU A 246 17.09 2.15 -10.54
CA GLU A 246 18.08 1.51 -11.40
C GLU A 246 17.44 0.33 -12.17
N LEU A 247 16.53 0.64 -13.08
CA LEU A 247 15.73 -0.35 -13.79
C LEU A 247 16.50 -1.01 -14.94
N GLY A 248 16.37 -2.33 -15.06
CA GLY A 248 16.70 -3.06 -16.27
C GLY A 248 15.76 -2.68 -17.43
N GLN A 249 16.07 -3.16 -18.65
CA GLN A 249 15.23 -2.85 -19.82
C GLN A 249 13.81 -3.39 -19.65
N ASP A 250 13.67 -4.67 -19.24
CA ASP A 250 12.37 -5.32 -19.04
C ASP A 250 11.52 -4.58 -18.00
N GLU A 251 12.14 -4.05 -16.95
CA GLU A 251 11.43 -3.28 -15.93
C GLU A 251 10.98 -1.90 -16.45
N ARG A 252 11.77 -1.26 -17.32
CA ARG A 252 11.36 0.00 -17.97
C ARG A 252 10.19 -0.21 -18.93
N GLU A 253 10.22 -1.29 -19.70
CA GLU A 253 9.11 -1.66 -20.58
C GLU A 253 7.85 -2.01 -19.77
N PHE A 254 8.02 -2.79 -18.69
CA PHE A 254 6.93 -3.11 -17.76
C PHE A 254 6.33 -1.85 -17.14
N PHE A 255 7.16 -0.90 -16.66
CA PHE A 255 6.68 0.38 -16.15
C PHE A 255 5.87 1.16 -17.18
N ALA A 256 6.37 1.25 -18.42
CA ALA A 256 5.70 1.98 -19.50
C ALA A 256 4.31 1.40 -19.83
N LEU A 257 4.19 0.07 -19.84
CA LEU A 257 2.92 -0.63 -20.09
C LEU A 257 1.90 -0.45 -18.96
N HIS A 258 2.37 -0.24 -17.72
CA HIS A 258 1.53 -0.21 -16.51
C HIS A 258 1.20 1.19 -15.98
N ARG A 259 1.44 2.25 -16.75
CA ARG A 259 1.21 3.63 -16.29
C ARG A 259 -0.23 3.91 -15.83
N ALA A 260 -1.21 3.21 -16.35
CA ALA A 260 -2.60 3.35 -15.93
C ALA A 260 -3.00 2.40 -14.78
N TYR A 261 -2.07 1.53 -14.32
CA TYR A 261 -2.40 0.42 -13.41
C TYR A 261 -3.06 0.89 -12.11
N ASP A 262 -2.41 1.78 -11.35
CA ASP A 262 -2.93 2.21 -10.04
C ASP A 262 -4.29 2.89 -10.15
N ARG A 263 -4.50 3.72 -11.17
CA ARG A 263 -5.79 4.35 -11.42
C ARG A 263 -6.88 3.32 -11.70
N CYS A 264 -6.62 2.38 -12.59
CA CYS A 264 -7.59 1.32 -12.90
C CYS A 264 -7.81 0.40 -11.70
N TYR A 265 -6.74 0.07 -10.98
CA TYR A 265 -6.80 -0.80 -9.80
C TYR A 265 -7.65 -0.18 -8.68
N THR A 266 -7.41 1.07 -8.30
CA THR A 266 -8.13 1.75 -7.22
C THR A 266 -9.60 1.95 -7.56
N VAL A 267 -9.94 2.35 -8.79
CA VAL A 267 -11.32 2.48 -9.26
C VAL A 267 -12.04 1.12 -9.25
N THR A 268 -11.40 0.09 -9.80
CA THR A 268 -11.96 -1.28 -9.81
C THR A 268 -12.15 -1.79 -8.37
N HIS A 269 -11.20 -1.50 -7.47
CA HIS A 269 -11.30 -1.88 -6.07
C HIS A 269 -12.47 -1.19 -5.38
N LEU A 270 -12.68 0.12 -5.61
CA LEU A 270 -13.81 0.88 -5.07
C LEU A 270 -15.15 0.30 -5.53
N VAL A 271 -15.30 0.04 -6.84
CA VAL A 271 -16.53 -0.54 -7.39
C VAL A 271 -16.80 -1.93 -6.79
N ASN A 272 -15.80 -2.80 -6.76
CA ASN A 272 -15.95 -4.13 -6.20
C ASN A 272 -16.24 -4.11 -4.70
N TRP A 273 -15.63 -3.18 -3.96
CA TRP A 273 -15.86 -2.99 -2.54
C TRP A 273 -17.30 -2.55 -2.28
N LEU A 274 -17.79 -1.54 -3.02
CA LEU A 274 -19.16 -1.04 -2.92
C LEU A 274 -20.20 -2.13 -3.24
N VAL A 275 -19.96 -2.90 -4.31
CA VAL A 275 -20.85 -4.01 -4.68
C VAL A 275 -20.90 -5.08 -3.58
N ALA A 276 -19.76 -5.36 -2.93
CA ALA A 276 -19.74 -6.30 -1.81
C ALA A 276 -20.48 -5.78 -0.58
N GLU A 277 -20.23 -4.53 -0.17
CA GLU A 277 -20.83 -3.94 1.04
C GLU A 277 -22.34 -3.65 0.88
N LEU A 278 -22.75 -3.14 -0.30
CA LEU A 278 -24.15 -2.74 -0.51
C LEU A 278 -25.08 -3.90 -0.92
N PHE A 279 -24.55 -4.90 -1.63
CA PHE A 279 -25.34 -5.99 -2.18
C PHE A 279 -24.99 -7.38 -1.63
N GLY A 280 -23.93 -7.49 -0.83
CA GLY A 280 -23.48 -8.77 -0.24
C GLY A 280 -23.02 -9.80 -1.26
N HIS A 281 -22.57 -9.35 -2.46
CA HIS A 281 -22.18 -10.26 -3.52
C HIS A 281 -20.81 -10.93 -3.26
N ALA A 282 -20.75 -12.25 -3.40
CA ALA A 282 -19.49 -12.99 -3.45
C ALA A 282 -18.67 -12.65 -4.71
N ALA A 283 -17.39 -13.01 -4.73
CA ALA A 283 -16.43 -12.58 -5.78
C ALA A 283 -16.93 -12.87 -7.22
N ASP A 284 -17.53 -14.04 -7.47
CA ASP A 284 -18.02 -14.39 -8.80
C ASP A 284 -19.26 -13.59 -9.20
N GLN A 285 -20.17 -13.37 -8.25
CA GLN A 285 -21.35 -12.55 -8.44
C GLN A 285 -20.99 -11.07 -8.70
N ARG A 286 -19.98 -10.54 -8.01
CA ARG A 286 -19.48 -9.17 -8.25
C ARG A 286 -19.02 -8.96 -9.67
N ARG A 287 -18.19 -9.89 -10.20
CA ARG A 287 -17.69 -9.81 -11.59
C ARG A 287 -18.84 -9.79 -12.61
N ALA A 288 -19.81 -10.66 -12.42
CA ALA A 288 -21.00 -10.72 -13.30
C ALA A 288 -21.84 -9.42 -13.19
N TYR A 289 -22.05 -8.92 -11.96
CA TYR A 289 -22.82 -7.70 -11.73
C TYR A 289 -22.15 -6.45 -12.32
N VAL A 290 -20.83 -6.28 -12.10
CA VAL A 290 -20.07 -5.15 -12.67
C VAL A 290 -20.08 -5.19 -14.20
N ARG A 291 -19.95 -6.38 -14.81
CA ARG A 291 -20.04 -6.54 -16.26
C ARG A 291 -21.42 -6.14 -16.80
N ALA A 292 -22.50 -6.62 -16.17
CA ALA A 292 -23.87 -6.27 -16.55
C ALA A 292 -24.13 -4.75 -16.46
N LEU A 293 -23.60 -4.09 -15.41
CA LEU A 293 -23.65 -2.64 -15.29
C LEU A 293 -22.91 -1.91 -16.42
N ALA A 294 -21.73 -2.39 -16.80
CA ALA A 294 -20.94 -1.83 -17.90
C ALA A 294 -21.63 -1.99 -19.25
N GLU A 295 -22.34 -3.09 -19.46
CA GLU A 295 -23.14 -3.40 -20.67
C GLU A 295 -24.49 -2.67 -20.68
N GLY A 296 -24.85 -1.93 -19.62
CA GLY A 296 -26.09 -1.17 -19.51
C GLY A 296 -27.31 -1.97 -19.09
N GLU A 297 -27.15 -3.24 -18.76
CA GLU A 297 -28.23 -4.15 -18.37
C GLU A 297 -28.77 -3.91 -16.94
N GLY A 298 -28.01 -3.20 -16.10
CA GLY A 298 -28.36 -2.93 -14.69
C GLY A 298 -29.48 -1.92 -14.43
N ARG A 299 -30.10 -1.35 -15.47
CA ARG A 299 -31.13 -0.31 -15.33
C ARG A 299 -32.55 -0.85 -15.07
N GLY A 300 -32.76 -2.16 -15.14
CA GLY A 300 -34.10 -2.78 -15.07
C GLY A 300 -34.39 -3.70 -13.88
N GLY A 301 -33.42 -4.06 -13.07
CA GLY A 301 -33.52 -5.19 -12.13
C GLY A 301 -33.72 -4.87 -10.64
N CYS A 302 -34.30 -3.72 -10.25
CA CYS A 302 -34.61 -3.43 -8.87
C CYS A 302 -36.14 -3.49 -8.58
N ALA A 303 -36.76 -4.60 -8.98
CA ALA A 303 -38.10 -4.89 -8.54
C ALA A 303 -38.23 -6.39 -8.12
N THR A 304 -38.60 -6.60 -6.88
CA THR A 304 -39.01 -7.83 -6.22
C THR A 304 -37.96 -8.62 -5.44
N GLY A 305 -37.71 -8.17 -4.22
CA GLY A 305 -37.09 -8.97 -3.16
C GLY A 305 -37.32 -8.31 -1.80
N ARG A 306 -38.42 -8.65 -1.14
CA ARG A 306 -38.80 -8.13 0.16
C ARG A 306 -37.68 -8.31 1.21
N ARG A 307 -37.12 -7.20 1.71
CA ARG A 307 -36.92 -6.84 3.13
C ARG A 307 -36.23 -5.45 3.18
N GLY A 308 -36.89 -4.53 3.89
CA GLY A 308 -36.65 -3.10 4.03
C GLY A 308 -35.22 -2.65 4.22
N HIS A 309 -34.60 -2.21 3.13
CA HIS A 309 -33.44 -1.31 3.16
C HIS A 309 -33.82 -0.01 2.44
N PRO A 310 -33.41 1.15 2.98
CA PRO A 310 -33.71 2.43 2.35
C PRO A 310 -33.04 2.54 0.99
N ARG A 311 -33.78 3.10 0.01
CA ARG A 311 -33.25 3.40 -1.33
C ARG A 311 -32.05 4.34 -1.22
N PRO A 312 -30.91 4.08 -1.90
CA PRO A 312 -29.85 5.07 -2.03
C PRO A 312 -30.38 6.30 -2.79
N ALA A 313 -30.02 7.49 -2.30
CA ALA A 313 -30.27 8.73 -2.98
C ALA A 313 -29.60 8.71 -4.38
N ARG A 314 -30.23 9.34 -5.38
CA ARG A 314 -29.73 9.43 -6.76
C ARG A 314 -28.33 10.05 -6.75
N ALA A 315 -27.32 9.26 -7.07
CA ALA A 315 -25.98 9.76 -7.39
C ALA A 315 -26.05 10.60 -8.67
N ASP A 316 -25.33 11.72 -8.69
CA ASP A 316 -25.29 12.66 -9.80
C ASP A 316 -24.69 11.97 -11.02
N ARG A 317 -25.31 12.14 -12.22
CA ARG A 317 -25.01 11.43 -13.46
C ARG A 317 -23.58 11.65 -14.02
N ARG A 318 -22.77 12.49 -13.36
CA ARG A 318 -21.41 12.80 -13.80
C ARG A 318 -20.33 11.86 -13.24
N SER A 319 -20.58 11.18 -12.08
CA SER A 319 -19.64 10.23 -11.48
C SER A 319 -19.72 8.83 -12.12
N ASP A 320 -20.91 8.39 -12.53
CA ASP A 320 -21.12 7.02 -13.05
C ASP A 320 -20.32 6.70 -14.33
N GLY A 321 -20.08 7.69 -15.20
CA GLY A 321 -19.37 7.49 -16.46
C GLY A 321 -17.85 7.33 -16.32
N ARG A 322 -17.24 7.86 -15.25
CA ARG A 322 -15.80 7.76 -15.03
C ARG A 322 -15.40 6.45 -14.36
N LEU A 323 -16.21 5.96 -13.42
CA LEU A 323 -15.96 4.70 -12.71
C LEU A 323 -15.99 3.48 -13.64
N LEU A 324 -16.84 3.49 -14.66
CA LEU A 324 -16.99 2.36 -15.58
C LEU A 324 -15.93 2.32 -16.70
N ALA A 325 -15.23 3.42 -16.98
CA ALA A 325 -14.23 3.49 -18.04
C ALA A 325 -12.92 2.73 -17.77
N CYS A 326 -12.69 2.27 -16.53
CA CYS A 326 -11.50 1.51 -16.12
C CYS A 326 -11.78 0.03 -15.80
N VAL A 327 -12.99 -0.44 -16.08
CA VAL A 327 -13.32 -1.88 -15.93
C VAL A 327 -12.96 -2.57 -17.25
N PRO A 328 -12.03 -3.56 -17.24
CA PRO A 328 -11.63 -4.28 -18.45
C PRO A 328 -12.72 -5.17 -19.01
#